data_b9392f1a53e0d2da67c2ac604c6575ba
#
_entry.id   b9392f1a53e0d2da67c2ac604c6575ba
#
_cell.length_a   1.000
_cell.length_b   1.000
_cell.length_c   1.000
_cell.angle_alpha   90.00
_cell.angle_beta   90.00
_cell.angle_gamma   90.00
#
_symmetry.space_group_name_H-M   'P 1'
#
loop_
_entity.id
_entity.type
_entity.pdbx_description
1 polymer ?
#
loop_
_entity_poly.entity_id
_entity_poly.type
_entity_poly.pdbx_seq_one_letter_code
_entity_poly.pdbx_strand_id
1 'polypeptide(L)'
;MANNNKHTGPNVPALRFPEFSGEWEKMSLQDCCSDFSYGLNAPAKAYDGVNKYIRITDIDENTSVYKSDDPVSPDGLLSDEYLVNENDILFARTGASTGKTYLYNQNDGRLFYAGFLIKANVNNNCDPYFIFSQTKTQSYRRWVEIMSTRSGQPGINSQEYASYPLYVPSKGEQEKIALLLKGLDKRILVQIKIIEELTALRSALHQGIMSTGLEDGSWRMQTLAEVLYERTELNNEGHAVHSVSVSKGIVNQIEYLGRSFAAKDTSRYHVAYPGDVIYTKSPTGEFPYGIVKQSQISIKAALSPLYGVYVPISPEIGYIIHNHFLSAKNALNYLHPLIQKGAKNTINITNQRFLQNSMPLPTNKNAALLYYNAIKTVSDKIILEEMVMEKFQSQKSFLLKTMFI
;
A
#
# COMPACT_ATOMS: atom_id res chain seq x y z
N MET A 1 3.97 29.28 31.68
CA MET A 1 4.19 28.16 32.61
C MET A 1 3.18 27.09 32.24
N ALA A 2 3.61 26.07 31.53
CA ALA A 2 2.74 24.96 31.12
C ALA A 2 2.50 24.05 32.33
N ASN A 3 1.25 23.95 32.76
CA ASN A 3 0.82 23.02 33.82
C ASN A 3 0.98 21.58 33.29
N ASN A 4 2.06 20.93 33.70
CA ASN A 4 2.31 19.51 33.53
C ASN A 4 1.43 18.73 34.54
N ASN A 5 0.12 18.69 34.33
CA ASN A 5 -0.72 17.71 35.02
C ASN A 5 -0.47 16.34 34.37
N LYS A 6 0.48 15.59 34.89
CA LYS A 6 0.62 14.15 34.64
C LYS A 6 -0.66 13.49 35.19
N HIS A 7 -1.55 13.06 34.30
CA HIS A 7 -2.65 12.16 34.62
C HIS A 7 -2.03 10.81 35.00
N THR A 8 -1.89 10.55 36.28
CA THR A 8 -1.25 9.34 36.84
C THR A 8 -2.29 8.52 37.55
N GLY A 9 -3.01 7.68 36.80
CA GLY A 9 -3.88 6.62 37.32
C GLY A 9 -3.68 5.36 36.47
N PRO A 10 -3.99 4.14 36.98
CA PRO A 10 -3.81 2.89 36.25
C PRO A 10 -4.65 2.81 34.95
N ASN A 11 -5.79 3.54 34.87
CA ASN A 11 -6.73 3.51 33.77
C ASN A 11 -6.91 4.90 33.13
N VAL A 12 -5.82 5.61 32.90
CA VAL A 12 -5.81 6.94 32.30
C VAL A 12 -4.85 6.94 31.10
N PRO A 13 -5.28 7.38 29.88
CA PRO A 13 -4.41 7.42 28.72
C PRO A 13 -3.28 8.44 28.92
N ALA A 14 -2.12 8.17 28.27
CA ALA A 14 -0.97 9.06 28.34
C ALA A 14 -1.19 10.44 27.74
N LEU A 15 -2.07 10.54 26.72
CA LEU A 15 -2.51 11.78 26.10
C LEU A 15 -4.03 11.89 26.21
N ARG A 16 -4.51 13.00 26.77
CA ARG A 16 -5.93 13.24 27.02
C ARG A 16 -6.29 14.70 26.79
N PHE A 17 -7.51 14.97 26.40
CA PHE A 17 -8.04 16.32 26.36
C PHE A 17 -8.15 16.90 27.79
N PRO A 18 -7.72 18.14 28.03
CA PRO A 18 -7.55 18.67 29.38
C PRO A 18 -8.87 18.86 30.15
N GLU A 19 -10.01 18.93 29.47
CA GLU A 19 -11.33 19.07 30.07
C GLU A 19 -11.90 17.77 30.66
N PHE A 20 -11.28 16.60 30.36
CA PHE A 20 -11.74 15.32 30.90
C PHE A 20 -10.83 14.85 32.02
N SER A 21 -11.41 14.24 33.04
CA SER A 21 -10.74 13.72 34.22
C SER A 21 -11.35 12.38 34.68
N GLY A 22 -10.74 11.76 35.67
CA GLY A 22 -11.15 10.45 36.19
C GLY A 22 -10.57 9.29 35.36
N GLU A 23 -10.75 8.08 35.86
CA GLU A 23 -10.29 6.85 35.20
C GLU A 23 -11.32 6.37 34.18
N TRP A 24 -10.84 5.66 33.16
CA TRP A 24 -11.68 4.96 32.20
C TRP A 24 -12.19 3.66 32.83
N GLU A 25 -13.43 3.32 32.54
CA GLU A 25 -14.05 2.07 32.99
C GLU A 25 -13.55 0.89 32.13
N LYS A 26 -13.18 -0.21 32.80
CA LYS A 26 -12.84 -1.45 32.10
C LYS A 26 -14.12 -2.20 31.76
N MET A 27 -14.35 -2.43 30.49
CA MET A 27 -15.54 -3.10 29.96
C MET A 27 -15.10 -4.25 29.01
N SER A 28 -16.05 -5.06 28.61
CA SER A 28 -15.91 -5.98 27.48
C SER A 28 -16.62 -5.42 26.23
N LEU A 29 -16.29 -5.93 25.06
CA LEU A 29 -16.94 -5.48 23.84
C LEU A 29 -18.47 -5.73 23.87
N GLN A 30 -18.94 -6.80 24.52
CA GLN A 30 -20.37 -7.07 24.71
C GLN A 30 -21.08 -6.03 25.59
N ASP A 31 -20.37 -5.33 26.45
CA ASP A 31 -20.96 -4.24 27.26
C ASP A 31 -21.19 -2.99 26.39
N CYS A 32 -20.44 -2.86 25.30
CA CYS A 32 -20.50 -1.75 24.34
C CYS A 32 -21.33 -2.06 23.08
N CYS A 33 -21.57 -3.33 22.78
CA CYS A 33 -22.22 -3.77 21.55
C CYS A 33 -23.25 -4.85 21.84
N SER A 34 -24.21 -4.98 20.92
CA SER A 34 -25.17 -6.08 20.85
C SER A 34 -24.96 -6.92 19.58
N ASP A 35 -25.72 -7.98 19.43
CA ASP A 35 -25.90 -8.75 18.20
C ASP A 35 -24.62 -9.28 17.54
N PHE A 36 -23.82 -10.01 18.31
CA PHE A 36 -22.65 -10.72 17.75
C PHE A 36 -23.08 -11.88 16.86
N SER A 37 -23.51 -11.55 15.62
CA SER A 37 -24.10 -12.49 14.67
C SER A 37 -23.17 -12.79 13.49
N TYR A 38 -23.30 -14.00 12.93
CA TYR A 38 -22.56 -14.41 11.74
C TYR A 38 -23.28 -13.98 10.47
N GLY A 39 -22.52 -13.67 9.44
CA GLY A 39 -23.06 -13.27 8.15
C GLY A 39 -23.63 -14.41 7.32
N LEU A 40 -24.16 -14.04 6.16
CA LEU A 40 -24.79 -14.95 5.20
C LEU A 40 -23.77 -15.95 4.64
N ASN A 41 -24.09 -17.23 4.74
CA ASN A 41 -23.29 -18.29 4.12
C ASN A 41 -23.79 -18.55 2.69
N ALA A 42 -23.42 -17.66 1.77
CA ALA A 42 -23.77 -17.75 0.35
C ALA A 42 -22.52 -17.49 -0.51
N PRO A 43 -22.43 -18.08 -1.71
CA PRO A 43 -21.40 -17.70 -2.67
C PRO A 43 -21.64 -16.26 -3.17
N ALA A 44 -20.59 -15.66 -3.74
CA ALA A 44 -20.70 -14.37 -4.40
C ALA A 44 -21.06 -14.58 -5.88
N LYS A 45 -21.89 -13.68 -6.43
CA LYS A 45 -22.19 -13.56 -7.87
C LYS A 45 -21.90 -12.17 -8.37
N ALA A 46 -22.01 -11.97 -9.68
CA ALA A 46 -21.91 -10.66 -10.30
C ALA A 46 -22.88 -9.66 -9.64
N TYR A 47 -22.45 -8.42 -9.50
CA TYR A 47 -23.23 -7.37 -8.87
C TYR A 47 -24.57 -7.15 -9.58
N ASP A 48 -25.65 -7.17 -8.84
CA ASP A 48 -27.01 -7.03 -9.35
C ASP A 48 -27.49 -5.58 -9.51
N GLY A 49 -26.61 -4.60 -9.18
CA GLY A 49 -26.92 -3.18 -9.22
C GLY A 49 -27.53 -2.61 -7.94
N VAL A 50 -27.89 -3.45 -6.97
CA VAL A 50 -28.58 -3.02 -5.72
C VAL A 50 -27.92 -3.56 -4.46
N ASN A 51 -27.72 -4.88 -4.40
CA ASN A 51 -27.32 -5.58 -3.18
C ASN A 51 -25.82 -5.88 -3.22
N LYS A 52 -25.02 -5.15 -2.47
CA LYS A 52 -23.60 -5.40 -2.32
C LYS A 52 -23.34 -6.49 -1.27
N TYR A 53 -22.24 -7.21 -1.40
CA TYR A 53 -21.84 -8.27 -0.49
C TYR A 53 -20.41 -8.08 -0.04
N ILE A 54 -20.21 -7.73 1.23
CA ILE A 54 -18.88 -7.53 1.79
C ILE A 54 -18.29 -8.84 2.31
N ARG A 55 -17.12 -9.19 1.79
CA ARG A 55 -16.30 -10.33 2.20
C ARG A 55 -15.05 -9.82 2.92
N ILE A 56 -14.29 -10.70 3.56
CA ILE A 56 -13.01 -10.34 4.22
C ILE A 56 -12.04 -9.65 3.23
N THR A 57 -12.02 -10.08 1.97
CA THR A 57 -11.15 -9.53 0.92
C THR A 57 -11.53 -8.14 0.48
N ASP A 58 -12.79 -7.76 0.70
CA ASP A 58 -13.33 -6.47 0.28
C ASP A 58 -13.13 -5.37 1.34
N ILE A 59 -12.53 -5.72 2.48
CA ILE A 59 -12.10 -4.76 3.50
C ILE A 59 -10.63 -4.39 3.22
N ASP A 60 -10.35 -3.12 2.98
CA ASP A 60 -8.99 -2.64 2.75
C ASP A 60 -8.12 -2.81 4.01
N GLU A 61 -6.90 -3.27 3.83
CA GLU A 61 -6.00 -3.58 4.96
C GLU A 61 -5.48 -2.37 5.70
N ASN A 62 -5.27 -1.27 5.00
CA ASN A 62 -4.64 -0.07 5.54
C ASN A 62 -5.68 0.91 6.09
N THR A 63 -6.78 1.08 5.37
CA THR A 63 -7.81 2.08 5.68
C THR A 63 -9.03 1.49 6.37
N SER A 64 -9.23 0.16 6.28
CA SER A 64 -10.41 -0.55 6.80
C SER A 64 -11.74 -0.06 6.22
N VAL A 65 -11.71 0.49 5.01
CA VAL A 65 -12.91 0.85 4.25
C VAL A 65 -13.32 -0.29 3.32
N TYR A 66 -14.57 -0.28 2.87
CA TYR A 66 -15.07 -1.21 1.85
C TYR A 66 -14.49 -0.85 0.48
N LYS A 67 -13.95 -1.83 -0.23
CA LYS A 67 -13.46 -1.71 -1.62
C LYS A 67 -14.64 -1.81 -2.57
N SER A 68 -15.04 -0.68 -3.14
CA SER A 68 -16.24 -0.59 -4.00
C SER A 68 -15.96 -0.70 -5.49
N ASP A 69 -14.71 -0.91 -5.91
CA ASP A 69 -14.31 -0.86 -7.33
C ASP A 69 -14.82 -2.06 -8.14
N ASP A 70 -14.96 -3.22 -7.51
CA ASP A 70 -15.50 -4.44 -8.13
C ASP A 70 -16.50 -5.11 -7.17
N PRO A 71 -17.70 -4.51 -6.99
CA PRO A 71 -18.69 -5.02 -6.07
C PRO A 71 -19.27 -6.34 -6.56
N VAL A 72 -19.65 -7.19 -5.61
CA VAL A 72 -20.35 -8.44 -5.87
C VAL A 72 -21.67 -8.48 -5.11
N SER A 73 -22.58 -9.36 -5.48
CA SER A 73 -23.83 -9.64 -4.78
C SER A 73 -23.81 -11.02 -4.14
N PRO A 74 -24.56 -11.26 -3.06
CA PRO A 74 -24.74 -12.62 -2.52
C PRO A 74 -25.64 -13.44 -3.44
N ASP A 75 -25.28 -14.72 -3.65
CA ASP A 75 -26.08 -15.67 -4.41
C ASP A 75 -26.84 -16.60 -3.45
N GLY A 76 -27.97 -16.13 -2.94
CA GLY A 76 -28.81 -16.85 -1.97
C GLY A 76 -30.05 -16.07 -1.59
N LEU A 77 -30.84 -16.64 -0.67
CA LEU A 77 -31.99 -15.95 -0.10
C LEU A 77 -31.52 -14.79 0.79
N LEU A 78 -31.96 -13.59 0.46
CA LEU A 78 -31.64 -12.39 1.20
C LEU A 78 -32.58 -12.24 2.39
N SER A 79 -32.04 -12.06 3.58
CA SER A 79 -32.77 -11.69 4.78
C SER A 79 -32.16 -10.42 5.35
N ASP A 80 -32.99 -9.52 5.84
CA ASP A 80 -32.52 -8.24 6.41
C ASP A 80 -31.65 -8.42 7.66
N GLU A 81 -31.66 -9.59 8.30
CA GLU A 81 -30.73 -9.93 9.39
C GLU A 81 -29.25 -9.87 8.98
N TYR A 82 -28.95 -10.12 7.67
CA TYR A 82 -27.61 -10.04 7.11
C TYR A 82 -27.26 -8.68 6.52
N LEU A 83 -28.14 -7.67 6.70
CA LEU A 83 -27.79 -6.29 6.36
C LEU A 83 -26.85 -5.69 7.39
N VAL A 84 -25.92 -4.89 6.88
CA VAL A 84 -25.08 -4.01 7.70
C VAL A 84 -25.76 -2.67 7.81
N ASN A 85 -25.95 -2.21 9.02
CA ASN A 85 -26.69 -0.99 9.37
C ASN A 85 -25.76 0.03 10.06
N GLU A 86 -26.28 1.21 10.31
CA GLU A 86 -25.58 2.22 11.08
C GLU A 86 -25.16 1.69 12.46
N ASN A 87 -23.96 2.07 12.89
CA ASN A 87 -23.28 1.61 14.10
C ASN A 87 -22.80 0.14 14.08
N ASP A 88 -22.96 -0.59 12.99
CA ASP A 88 -22.42 -1.94 12.88
C ASP A 88 -20.92 -1.94 12.60
N ILE A 89 -20.21 -2.74 13.39
CA ILE A 89 -18.81 -3.10 13.15
C ILE A 89 -18.75 -4.55 12.71
N LEU A 90 -18.07 -4.82 11.59
CA LEU A 90 -17.79 -6.17 11.13
C LEU A 90 -16.38 -6.59 11.55
N PHE A 91 -16.24 -7.85 11.97
CA PHE A 91 -14.99 -8.48 12.42
C PHE A 91 -14.70 -9.71 11.55
N ALA A 92 -13.53 -9.76 10.94
CA ALA A 92 -13.06 -10.94 10.22
C ALA A 92 -12.68 -12.05 11.20
N ARG A 93 -13.31 -13.25 11.04
CA ARG A 93 -13.20 -14.33 12.03
C ARG A 93 -12.17 -15.41 11.70
N THR A 94 -11.67 -15.50 10.47
CA THR A 94 -10.87 -16.65 10.02
C THR A 94 -9.69 -16.26 9.12
N GLY A 95 -8.67 -17.13 9.11
CA GLY A 95 -7.52 -17.04 8.20
C GLY A 95 -6.54 -15.93 8.55
N ALA A 96 -5.68 -15.57 7.61
CA ALA A 96 -4.65 -14.54 7.78
C ALA A 96 -5.21 -13.13 8.05
N SER A 97 -6.48 -12.92 7.76
CA SER A 97 -7.17 -11.64 7.97
C SER A 97 -7.96 -11.59 9.29
N THR A 98 -7.84 -12.61 10.16
CA THR A 98 -8.51 -12.60 11.48
C THR A 98 -8.18 -11.33 12.23
N GLY A 99 -9.20 -10.67 12.81
CA GLY A 99 -9.04 -9.40 13.52
C GLY A 99 -9.18 -8.15 12.63
N LYS A 100 -9.27 -8.28 11.31
CA LYS A 100 -9.60 -7.16 10.42
C LYS A 100 -11.02 -6.66 10.72
N THR A 101 -11.24 -5.35 10.73
CA THR A 101 -12.54 -4.75 11.08
C THR A 101 -12.95 -3.68 10.07
N TYR A 102 -14.27 -3.52 9.94
CA TYR A 102 -14.92 -2.50 9.12
C TYR A 102 -16.06 -1.88 9.92
N LEU A 103 -16.17 -0.55 9.93
CA LEU A 103 -17.31 0.18 10.46
C LEU A 103 -18.17 0.61 9.28
N TYR A 104 -19.49 0.33 9.35
CA TYR A 104 -20.41 0.67 8.27
C TYR A 104 -20.42 2.17 7.97
N ASN A 105 -20.42 2.48 6.67
CA ASN A 105 -20.56 3.82 6.13
C ASN A 105 -21.79 3.87 5.20
N GLN A 106 -22.69 4.81 5.43
CA GLN A 106 -23.92 4.96 4.63
C GLN A 106 -23.64 5.13 3.12
N ASN A 107 -22.49 5.70 2.75
CA ASN A 107 -22.09 5.85 1.34
C ASN A 107 -21.82 4.50 0.65
N ASP A 108 -21.58 3.42 1.40
CA ASP A 108 -21.39 2.07 0.85
C ASP A 108 -22.71 1.46 0.37
N GLY A 109 -23.85 2.04 0.77
CA GLY A 109 -25.19 1.65 0.34
C GLY A 109 -25.68 0.35 0.98
N ARG A 110 -26.61 -0.34 0.31
CA ARG A 110 -27.20 -1.60 0.81
C ARG A 110 -26.16 -2.71 0.78
N LEU A 111 -25.70 -3.14 1.96
CA LEU A 111 -24.56 -4.02 2.12
C LEU A 111 -24.92 -5.24 2.96
N PHE A 112 -24.81 -6.44 2.39
CA PHE A 112 -24.90 -7.72 3.09
C PHE A 112 -23.50 -8.18 3.49
N TYR A 113 -23.35 -8.90 4.61
CA TYR A 113 -22.04 -9.39 5.05
C TYR A 113 -21.93 -10.91 5.02
N ALA A 114 -20.74 -11.40 4.66
CA ALA A 114 -20.46 -12.81 4.43
C ALA A 114 -20.24 -13.58 5.73
N GLY A 115 -20.48 -14.89 5.73
CA GLY A 115 -20.42 -15.79 6.90
C GLY A 115 -19.05 -15.88 7.58
N PHE A 116 -18.00 -15.39 6.96
CA PHE A 116 -16.67 -15.25 7.57
C PHE A 116 -16.46 -13.92 8.33
N LEU A 117 -17.52 -13.11 8.42
CA LEU A 117 -17.58 -11.89 9.21
C LEU A 117 -18.57 -12.07 10.37
N ILE A 118 -18.28 -11.41 11.47
CA ILE A 118 -19.15 -11.29 12.64
C ILE A 118 -19.56 -9.82 12.74
N LYS A 119 -20.85 -9.57 12.84
CA LYS A 119 -21.43 -8.23 13.04
C LYS A 119 -21.66 -7.98 14.53
N ALA A 120 -21.30 -6.78 15.01
CA ALA A 120 -21.68 -6.27 16.31
C ALA A 120 -22.22 -4.84 16.16
N ASN A 121 -23.38 -4.56 16.73
CA ASN A 121 -24.00 -3.24 16.72
C ASN A 121 -23.60 -2.47 17.98
N VAL A 122 -22.98 -1.30 17.82
CA VAL A 122 -22.58 -0.46 18.95
C VAL A 122 -23.80 0.20 19.58
N ASN A 123 -23.97 0.03 20.88
CA ASN A 123 -25.10 0.57 21.64
C ASN A 123 -25.00 2.09 21.83
N ASN A 124 -26.12 2.73 22.20
CA ASN A 124 -26.21 4.19 22.30
C ASN A 124 -25.31 4.82 23.39
N ASN A 125 -24.79 4.05 24.33
CA ASN A 125 -23.91 4.54 25.39
C ASN A 125 -22.46 4.70 24.92
N CYS A 126 -22.12 4.11 23.75
CA CYS A 126 -20.80 4.18 23.14
C CYS A 126 -20.82 4.94 21.81
N ASP A 127 -19.70 5.55 21.46
CA ASP A 127 -19.51 6.12 20.13
C ASP A 127 -18.96 5.03 19.19
N PRO A 128 -19.63 4.75 18.05
CA PRO A 128 -19.22 3.66 17.15
C PRO A 128 -17.81 3.82 16.57
N TYR A 129 -17.41 5.07 16.30
CA TYR A 129 -16.07 5.31 15.76
C TYR A 129 -14.99 5.17 16.85
N PHE A 130 -15.30 5.52 18.10
CA PHE A 130 -14.43 5.27 19.25
C PHE A 130 -14.21 3.77 19.45
N ILE A 131 -15.29 2.96 19.48
CA ILE A 131 -15.20 1.50 19.61
C ILE A 131 -14.43 0.89 18.42
N PHE A 132 -14.72 1.33 17.20
CA PHE A 132 -13.96 0.93 16.01
C PHE A 132 -12.47 1.29 16.13
N SER A 133 -12.13 2.46 16.66
CA SER A 133 -10.74 2.89 16.85
C SER A 133 -9.98 2.02 17.87
N GLN A 134 -10.66 1.44 18.88
CA GLN A 134 -10.08 0.44 19.78
C GLN A 134 -9.52 -0.75 19.00
N THR A 135 -10.19 -1.16 17.91
CA THR A 135 -9.74 -2.29 17.05
C THR A 135 -8.52 -1.95 16.20
N LYS A 136 -8.02 -0.72 16.24
CA LYS A 136 -6.79 -0.27 15.54
C LYS A 136 -5.59 -0.14 16.48
N THR A 137 -5.80 -0.33 17.78
CA THR A 137 -4.75 -0.24 18.81
C THR A 137 -3.81 -1.46 18.78
N GLN A 138 -2.62 -1.29 19.38
CA GLN A 138 -1.67 -2.40 19.54
C GLN A 138 -2.20 -3.44 20.54
N SER A 139 -2.98 -3.02 21.55
CA SER A 139 -3.62 -3.90 22.53
C SER A 139 -4.58 -4.88 21.83
N TYR A 140 -5.43 -4.39 20.92
CA TYR A 140 -6.31 -5.25 20.15
C TYR A 140 -5.52 -6.23 19.24
N ARG A 141 -4.50 -5.77 18.55
CA ARG A 141 -3.68 -6.64 17.67
C ARG A 141 -3.05 -7.79 18.47
N ARG A 142 -2.45 -7.50 19.64
CA ARG A 142 -1.89 -8.52 20.52
C ARG A 142 -2.96 -9.49 21.03
N TRP A 143 -4.12 -8.98 21.38
CA TRP A 143 -5.24 -9.82 21.79
C TRP A 143 -5.68 -10.77 20.65
N VAL A 144 -5.83 -10.26 19.44
CA VAL A 144 -6.14 -11.07 18.24
C VAL A 144 -5.07 -12.15 18.00
N GLU A 145 -3.80 -11.83 18.09
CA GLU A 145 -2.68 -12.77 17.94
C GLU A 145 -2.80 -13.92 18.97
N ILE A 146 -3.05 -13.61 20.23
CA ILE A 146 -3.20 -14.60 21.31
C ILE A 146 -4.45 -15.46 21.09
N MET A 147 -5.59 -14.83 20.78
CA MET A 147 -6.86 -15.54 20.65
C MET A 147 -6.90 -16.43 19.40
N SER A 148 -6.37 -15.97 18.28
CA SER A 148 -6.41 -16.69 17.01
C SER A 148 -5.52 -17.95 16.98
N THR A 149 -4.49 -18.04 17.81
CA THR A 149 -3.53 -19.17 17.82
C THR A 149 -3.98 -20.37 18.64
N ARG A 150 -5.12 -20.31 19.34
CA ARG A 150 -5.62 -21.38 20.22
C ARG A 150 -6.18 -22.58 19.49
N SER A 151 -6.49 -22.47 18.19
CA SER A 151 -7.02 -23.56 17.35
C SER A 151 -6.07 -23.88 16.21
N GLY A 152 -6.15 -25.08 15.65
CA GLY A 152 -5.31 -25.51 14.51
C GLY A 152 -5.51 -24.70 13.23
N GLN A 153 -6.60 -23.93 13.12
CA GLN A 153 -6.79 -22.88 12.13
C GLN A 153 -6.98 -21.55 12.87
N PRO A 154 -6.23 -20.48 12.49
CA PRO A 154 -6.44 -19.17 13.07
C PRO A 154 -7.89 -18.73 12.95
N GLY A 155 -8.51 -18.40 14.08
CA GLY A 155 -9.92 -17.95 14.07
C GLY A 155 -10.35 -17.44 15.43
N ILE A 156 -11.34 -16.54 15.42
CA ILE A 156 -11.97 -15.97 16.63
C ILE A 156 -13.49 -16.05 16.40
N ASN A 157 -14.22 -16.65 17.35
CA ASN A 157 -15.67 -16.76 17.28
C ASN A 157 -16.38 -15.53 17.88
N SER A 158 -17.71 -15.49 17.77
CA SER A 158 -18.52 -14.37 18.24
C SER A 158 -18.40 -14.11 19.75
N GLN A 159 -18.38 -15.17 20.56
CA GLN A 159 -18.27 -15.05 22.03
C GLN A 159 -16.87 -14.57 22.44
N GLU A 160 -15.84 -15.02 21.72
CA GLU A 160 -14.48 -14.54 21.96
C GLU A 160 -14.37 -13.05 21.62
N TYR A 161 -14.89 -12.59 20.47
CA TYR A 161 -14.93 -11.15 20.16
C TYR A 161 -15.72 -10.38 21.22
N ALA A 162 -16.88 -10.88 21.64
CA ALA A 162 -17.70 -10.26 22.70
C ALA A 162 -16.93 -10.07 24.00
N SER A 163 -16.00 -11.00 24.31
CA SER A 163 -15.15 -10.94 25.52
C SER A 163 -13.94 -10.02 25.44
N TYR A 164 -13.69 -9.35 24.29
CA TYR A 164 -12.54 -8.45 24.14
C TYR A 164 -12.57 -7.35 25.20
N PRO A 165 -11.54 -7.23 26.07
CA PRO A 165 -11.48 -6.20 27.10
C PRO A 165 -11.02 -4.86 26.52
N LEU A 166 -11.72 -3.80 26.87
CA LEU A 166 -11.39 -2.42 26.47
C LEU A 166 -11.66 -1.44 27.60
N TYR A 167 -11.12 -0.23 27.48
CA TYR A 167 -11.34 0.83 28.43
C TYR A 167 -12.18 1.92 27.78
N VAL A 168 -13.21 2.40 28.49
CA VAL A 168 -14.22 3.31 27.96
C VAL A 168 -14.35 4.54 28.85
N PRO A 169 -14.13 5.76 28.33
CA PRO A 169 -14.40 7.00 29.05
C PRO A 169 -15.86 7.43 28.95
N SER A 170 -16.16 8.60 29.52
CA SER A 170 -17.46 9.24 29.33
C SER A 170 -17.81 9.41 27.85
N LYS A 171 -19.09 9.36 27.49
CA LYS A 171 -19.59 9.50 26.12
C LYS A 171 -19.02 10.75 25.42
N GLY A 172 -19.00 11.90 26.09
CA GLY A 172 -18.46 13.14 25.51
C GLY A 172 -16.96 13.06 25.18
N GLU A 173 -16.19 12.33 25.97
CA GLU A 173 -14.77 12.08 25.68
C GLU A 173 -14.60 11.13 24.48
N GLN A 174 -15.42 10.05 24.42
CA GLN A 174 -15.45 9.15 23.26
C GLN A 174 -15.71 9.92 21.96
N GLU A 175 -16.75 10.74 21.94
CA GLU A 175 -17.14 11.55 20.77
C GLU A 175 -16.02 12.51 20.34
N LYS A 176 -15.32 13.11 21.28
CA LYS A 176 -14.22 14.03 20.98
C LYS A 176 -12.99 13.30 20.39
N ILE A 177 -12.64 12.14 20.94
CA ILE A 177 -11.59 11.28 20.41
C ILE A 177 -11.97 10.77 19.01
N ALA A 178 -13.22 10.30 18.85
CA ALA A 178 -13.76 9.82 17.58
C ALA A 178 -13.71 10.92 16.49
N LEU A 179 -14.11 12.14 16.82
CA LEU A 179 -14.09 13.29 15.90
C LEU A 179 -12.65 13.59 15.41
N LEU A 180 -11.67 13.58 16.32
CA LEU A 180 -10.26 13.80 15.98
C LEU A 180 -9.75 12.73 15.03
N LEU A 181 -9.95 11.45 15.35
CA LEU A 181 -9.48 10.33 14.57
C LEU A 181 -10.19 10.21 13.21
N LYS A 182 -11.51 10.42 13.19
CA LYS A 182 -12.32 10.46 11.96
C LYS A 182 -11.86 11.57 11.01
N GLY A 183 -11.52 12.75 11.57
CA GLY A 183 -10.96 13.86 10.80
C GLY A 183 -9.60 13.51 10.17
N LEU A 184 -8.75 12.78 10.90
CA LEU A 184 -7.46 12.33 10.40
C LEU A 184 -7.60 11.24 9.35
N ASP A 185 -8.51 10.28 9.54
CA ASP A 185 -8.78 9.25 8.54
C ASP A 185 -9.33 9.84 7.24
N LYS A 186 -10.21 10.84 7.33
CA LYS A 186 -10.68 11.56 6.15
C LYS A 186 -9.52 12.23 5.40
N ARG A 187 -8.55 12.83 6.10
CA ARG A 187 -7.36 13.41 5.46
C ARG A 187 -6.51 12.35 4.77
N ILE A 188 -6.30 11.19 5.40
CA ILE A 188 -5.56 10.07 4.80
C ILE A 188 -6.26 9.59 3.52
N LEU A 189 -7.57 9.41 3.53
CA LEU A 189 -8.33 8.98 2.34
C LEU A 189 -8.26 10.01 1.20
N VAL A 190 -8.38 11.31 1.51
CA VAL A 190 -8.22 12.37 0.51
C VAL A 190 -6.78 12.37 -0.06
N GLN A 191 -5.79 12.15 0.80
CA GLN A 191 -4.38 12.11 0.38
C GLN A 191 -4.10 10.93 -0.55
N ILE A 192 -4.65 9.74 -0.27
CA ILE A 192 -4.58 8.57 -1.16
C ILE A 192 -5.13 8.93 -2.53
N LYS A 193 -6.33 9.53 -2.58
CA LYS A 193 -6.96 9.92 -3.84
C LYS A 193 -6.14 10.94 -4.64
N ILE A 194 -5.54 11.93 -3.97
CA ILE A 194 -4.63 12.90 -4.64
C ILE A 194 -3.45 12.17 -5.28
N ILE A 195 -2.84 11.21 -4.58
CA ILE A 195 -1.70 10.43 -5.10
C ILE A 195 -2.13 9.59 -6.31
N GLU A 196 -3.30 8.95 -6.25
CA GLU A 196 -3.86 8.18 -7.37
C GLU A 196 -4.12 9.06 -8.60
N GLU A 197 -4.75 10.22 -8.42
CA GLU A 197 -5.03 11.17 -9.49
C GLU A 197 -3.75 11.73 -10.13
N LEU A 198 -2.75 12.08 -9.32
CA LEU A 198 -1.44 12.53 -9.83
C LEU A 198 -0.70 11.41 -10.57
N THR A 199 -0.81 10.17 -10.10
CA THR A 199 -0.20 9.00 -10.77
C THR A 199 -0.87 8.74 -12.11
N ALA A 200 -2.19 8.83 -12.19
CA ALA A 200 -2.95 8.74 -13.44
C ALA A 200 -2.58 9.89 -14.40
N LEU A 201 -2.47 11.13 -13.90
CA LEU A 201 -2.04 12.30 -14.68
C LEU A 201 -0.63 12.10 -15.25
N ARG A 202 0.33 11.63 -14.45
CA ARG A 202 1.69 11.31 -14.92
C ARG A 202 1.67 10.30 -16.06
N SER A 203 0.87 9.25 -15.94
CA SER A 203 0.73 8.21 -16.97
C SER A 203 0.09 8.77 -18.25
N ALA A 204 -0.93 9.59 -18.13
CA ALA A 204 -1.59 10.23 -19.27
C ALA A 204 -0.64 11.22 -19.99
N LEU A 205 0.09 12.03 -19.24
CA LEU A 205 1.11 12.95 -19.81
C LEU A 205 2.21 12.18 -20.52
N HIS A 206 2.71 11.09 -19.92
CA HIS A 206 3.72 10.22 -20.55
C HIS A 206 3.24 9.72 -21.91
N GLN A 207 2.03 9.16 -21.98
CA GLN A 207 1.46 8.64 -23.22
C GLN A 207 1.18 9.75 -24.24
N GLY A 208 0.60 10.87 -23.78
CA GLY A 208 0.27 12.02 -24.64
C GLY A 208 1.50 12.64 -25.30
N ILE A 209 2.55 12.92 -24.52
CA ILE A 209 3.79 13.50 -25.07
C ILE A 209 4.44 12.56 -26.09
N MET A 210 4.48 11.26 -25.78
CA MET A 210 5.05 10.26 -26.71
C MET A 210 4.24 10.14 -27.99
N SER A 211 2.89 10.08 -27.91
CA SER A 211 2.02 9.96 -29.08
C SER A 211 2.15 11.18 -29.99
N THR A 212 2.00 12.39 -29.43
CA THR A 212 2.15 13.64 -30.18
C THR A 212 3.54 13.77 -30.80
N GLY A 213 4.58 13.40 -30.03
CA GLY A 213 5.96 13.45 -30.51
C GLY A 213 6.27 12.48 -31.66
N LEU A 214 5.59 11.31 -31.69
CA LEU A 214 5.68 10.38 -32.82
C LEU A 214 4.95 10.94 -34.07
N GLU A 215 3.85 11.66 -33.88
CA GLU A 215 3.08 12.27 -34.97
C GLU A 215 3.82 13.47 -35.60
N ASP A 216 4.46 14.32 -34.79
CA ASP A 216 5.16 15.52 -35.25
C ASP A 216 6.64 15.28 -35.61
N GLY A 217 7.14 14.04 -35.40
CA GLY A 217 8.51 13.64 -35.69
C GLY A 217 9.56 14.09 -34.67
N SER A 218 9.15 14.73 -33.56
CA SER A 218 10.05 15.08 -32.46
C SER A 218 10.47 13.85 -31.62
N TRP A 219 9.75 12.73 -31.80
CA TRP A 219 10.05 11.40 -31.27
C TRP A 219 10.08 10.37 -32.39
N ARG A 220 10.82 9.28 -32.20
CA ARG A 220 10.83 8.14 -33.11
C ARG A 220 11.06 6.84 -32.35
N MET A 221 10.75 5.70 -32.97
CA MET A 221 11.16 4.40 -32.46
C MET A 221 12.68 4.28 -32.58
N GLN A 222 13.36 4.07 -31.44
CA GLN A 222 14.81 3.89 -31.34
C GLN A 222 15.13 2.67 -30.49
N THR A 223 16.19 1.95 -30.85
CA THR A 223 16.67 0.85 -30.02
C THR A 223 17.33 1.40 -28.75
N LEU A 224 17.25 0.65 -27.65
CA LEU A 224 17.97 1.08 -26.45
C LEU A 224 19.49 1.05 -26.66
N ALA A 225 20.01 0.28 -27.60
CA ALA A 225 21.44 0.26 -27.97
C ALA A 225 21.93 1.64 -28.50
N GLU A 226 21.04 2.47 -29.04
CA GLU A 226 21.41 3.82 -29.52
C GLU A 226 21.62 4.82 -28.38
N VAL A 227 21.06 4.53 -27.19
CA VAL A 227 20.96 5.51 -26.08
C VAL A 227 21.49 5.00 -24.74
N LEU A 228 21.81 3.70 -24.62
CA LEU A 228 22.32 3.06 -23.41
C LEU A 228 23.64 2.31 -23.68
N TYR A 229 24.57 2.45 -22.76
CA TYR A 229 25.83 1.69 -22.75
C TYR A 229 25.91 0.82 -21.50
N GLU A 230 26.25 -0.46 -21.64
CA GLU A 230 26.40 -1.36 -20.49
C GLU A 230 27.58 -0.93 -19.61
N ARG A 231 27.34 -0.77 -18.30
CA ARG A 231 28.37 -0.55 -17.30
C ARG A 231 28.86 -1.90 -16.78
N THR A 232 30.14 -2.19 -16.91
CA THR A 232 30.76 -3.44 -16.48
C THR A 232 31.65 -3.30 -15.25
N GLU A 233 31.61 -2.12 -14.59
CA GLU A 233 32.42 -1.84 -13.39
C GLU A 233 32.03 -2.76 -12.24
N LEU A 234 33.03 -3.37 -11.61
CA LEU A 234 32.87 -4.29 -10.49
C LEU A 234 33.09 -3.58 -9.15
N ASN A 235 32.47 -4.11 -8.09
CA ASN A 235 32.46 -3.52 -6.74
C ASN A 235 33.79 -3.76 -6.00
N ASN A 236 34.88 -3.27 -6.53
CA ASN A 236 36.22 -3.39 -5.91
C ASN A 236 36.42 -2.43 -4.73
N GLU A 237 35.60 -1.37 -4.65
CA GLU A 237 35.65 -0.34 -3.59
C GLU A 237 34.74 -0.69 -2.39
N GLY A 238 34.00 -1.79 -2.44
CA GLY A 238 33.16 -2.24 -1.32
C GLY A 238 31.91 -1.39 -1.07
N HIS A 239 31.30 -0.85 -2.13
CA HIS A 239 30.03 -0.12 -2.01
C HIS A 239 28.92 -0.99 -1.39
N ALA A 240 28.03 -0.36 -0.66
CA ALA A 240 26.90 -1.02 -0.01
C ALA A 240 25.97 -1.69 -1.03
N VAL A 241 25.48 -2.90 -0.68
CA VAL A 241 24.61 -3.68 -1.55
C VAL A 241 23.19 -3.10 -1.52
N HIS A 242 22.63 -2.91 -2.70
CA HIS A 242 21.26 -2.44 -2.90
C HIS A 242 20.42 -3.46 -3.67
N SER A 243 19.12 -3.42 -3.46
CA SER A 243 18.11 -4.14 -4.23
C SER A 243 17.26 -3.16 -5.04
N VAL A 244 16.52 -3.70 -6.02
CA VAL A 244 15.61 -2.89 -6.84
C VAL A 244 14.17 -3.30 -6.49
N SER A 245 13.41 -2.34 -5.98
CA SER A 245 12.01 -2.49 -5.63
C SER A 245 11.10 -1.92 -6.73
N VAL A 246 9.94 -2.53 -6.94
CA VAL A 246 8.91 -2.01 -7.87
C VAL A 246 8.47 -0.60 -7.47
N SER A 247 8.19 -0.39 -6.19
CA SER A 247 7.64 0.87 -5.66
C SER A 247 8.71 1.87 -5.22
N LYS A 248 9.78 1.41 -4.56
CA LYS A 248 10.78 2.29 -3.92
C LYS A 248 12.03 2.54 -4.79
N GLY A 249 12.12 1.92 -5.99
CA GLY A 249 13.32 2.02 -6.83
C GLY A 249 14.53 1.29 -6.22
N ILE A 250 15.71 1.93 -6.21
CA ILE A 250 16.93 1.35 -5.66
C ILE A 250 16.99 1.62 -4.17
N VAL A 251 17.05 0.56 -3.36
CA VAL A 251 16.97 0.60 -1.90
C VAL A 251 18.15 -0.12 -1.26
N ASN A 252 18.68 0.40 -0.16
CA ASN A 252 19.68 -0.32 0.63
C ASN A 252 19.07 -1.62 1.14
N GLN A 253 19.76 -2.76 0.91
CA GLN A 253 19.19 -4.07 1.19
C GLN A 253 18.97 -4.31 2.69
N ILE A 254 19.89 -3.86 3.53
CA ILE A 254 19.80 -4.04 4.99
C ILE A 254 18.70 -3.13 5.57
N GLU A 255 18.68 -1.87 5.19
CA GLU A 255 17.69 -0.90 5.69
C GLU A 255 16.26 -1.26 5.28
N TYR A 256 16.10 -1.78 4.07
CA TYR A 256 14.77 -2.08 3.52
C TYR A 256 14.23 -3.47 3.90
N LEU A 257 15.11 -4.50 3.96
CA LEU A 257 14.72 -5.89 4.21
C LEU A 257 15.08 -6.38 5.63
N GLY A 258 15.73 -5.53 6.44
CA GLY A 258 16.19 -5.88 7.79
C GLY A 258 17.37 -6.86 7.83
N ARG A 259 17.80 -7.36 6.66
CA ARG A 259 18.94 -8.29 6.52
C ARG A 259 19.56 -8.21 5.13
N SER A 260 20.81 -8.60 4.98
CA SER A 260 21.47 -8.78 3.68
C SER A 260 21.22 -10.18 3.13
N PHE A 261 20.90 -10.26 1.84
CA PHE A 261 20.89 -11.51 1.05
C PHE A 261 22.10 -11.61 0.13
N ALA A 262 23.01 -10.64 0.22
CA ALA A 262 24.22 -10.61 -0.58
C ALA A 262 25.19 -11.76 -0.20
N ALA A 263 25.99 -12.18 -1.17
CA ALA A 263 27.13 -13.05 -0.90
C ALA A 263 28.09 -12.38 0.10
N LYS A 264 28.90 -13.15 0.81
CA LYS A 264 29.96 -12.63 1.70
C LYS A 264 30.98 -11.81 0.91
N ASP A 265 31.31 -12.24 -0.31
CA ASP A 265 32.13 -11.49 -1.26
C ASP A 265 31.25 -10.84 -2.32
N THR A 266 31.26 -9.51 -2.35
CA THR A 266 30.51 -8.68 -3.29
C THR A 266 31.39 -8.05 -4.37
N SER A 267 32.65 -8.48 -4.49
CA SER A 267 33.60 -7.96 -5.49
C SER A 267 33.15 -8.15 -6.94
N ARG A 268 32.31 -9.16 -7.19
CA ARG A 268 31.72 -9.44 -8.52
C ARG A 268 30.40 -8.71 -8.78
N TYR A 269 29.92 -7.91 -7.82
CA TYR A 269 28.72 -7.11 -8.02
C TYR A 269 28.99 -5.95 -8.96
N HIS A 270 28.00 -5.56 -9.73
CA HIS A 270 28.08 -4.40 -10.61
C HIS A 270 27.90 -3.11 -9.81
N VAL A 271 28.66 -2.07 -10.14
CA VAL A 271 28.47 -0.75 -9.55
C VAL A 271 27.48 0.04 -10.40
N ALA A 272 26.43 0.57 -9.78
CA ALA A 272 25.51 1.52 -10.38
C ALA A 272 25.75 2.92 -9.84
N TYR A 273 25.73 3.90 -10.72
CA TYR A 273 25.88 5.31 -10.41
C TYR A 273 24.51 6.02 -10.38
N PRO A 274 24.42 7.21 -9.76
CA PRO A 274 23.25 8.05 -9.93
C PRO A 274 22.94 8.28 -11.42
N GLY A 275 21.67 8.06 -11.81
CA GLY A 275 21.25 8.20 -13.20
C GLY A 275 21.34 6.97 -14.08
N ASP A 276 22.08 5.92 -13.68
CA ASP A 276 22.13 4.66 -14.43
C ASP A 276 20.76 3.97 -14.50
N VAL A 277 20.49 3.28 -15.59
CA VAL A 277 19.30 2.44 -15.79
C VAL A 277 19.62 1.01 -15.42
N ILE A 278 18.81 0.40 -14.56
CA ILE A 278 19.01 -0.96 -14.06
C ILE A 278 17.87 -1.86 -14.53
N TYR A 279 18.22 -3.06 -15.03
CA TYR A 279 17.27 -4.12 -15.39
C TYR A 279 17.52 -5.37 -14.54
N THR A 280 16.50 -5.85 -13.80
CA THR A 280 16.65 -6.90 -12.77
C THR A 280 16.55 -8.33 -13.32
N LYS A 281 15.90 -8.56 -14.44
CA LYS A 281 15.62 -9.88 -15.05
C LYS A 281 14.75 -10.85 -14.22
N SER A 282 14.47 -10.53 -12.96
CA SER A 282 13.70 -11.41 -12.07
C SER A 282 12.22 -11.06 -12.10
N PRO A 283 11.30 -12.05 -12.18
CA PRO A 283 9.88 -11.82 -12.06
C PRO A 283 9.53 -11.17 -10.72
N THR A 284 8.66 -10.16 -10.73
CA THR A 284 8.25 -9.45 -9.52
C THR A 284 6.84 -8.89 -9.71
N GLY A 285 5.85 -9.42 -8.97
CA GLY A 285 4.47 -8.97 -9.05
C GLY A 285 3.93 -8.98 -10.49
N GLU A 286 3.46 -7.83 -10.97
CA GLU A 286 2.92 -7.65 -12.32
C GLU A 286 3.99 -7.60 -13.44
N PHE A 287 5.27 -7.72 -13.09
CA PHE A 287 6.40 -7.65 -14.02
C PHE A 287 7.03 -9.05 -14.21
N PRO A 288 6.48 -9.90 -15.07
CA PRO A 288 6.91 -11.29 -15.19
C PRO A 288 8.33 -11.47 -15.76
N TYR A 289 8.88 -10.44 -16.40
CA TYR A 289 10.20 -10.47 -17.06
C TYR A 289 11.22 -9.52 -16.43
N GLY A 290 10.93 -9.04 -15.21
CA GLY A 290 11.77 -8.11 -14.47
C GLY A 290 11.36 -6.65 -14.61
N ILE A 291 11.97 -5.81 -13.80
CA ILE A 291 11.71 -4.38 -13.71
C ILE A 291 12.89 -3.56 -14.21
N VAL A 292 12.58 -2.40 -14.78
CA VAL A 292 13.58 -1.42 -15.23
C VAL A 292 13.40 -0.14 -14.42
N LYS A 293 14.47 0.35 -13.81
CA LYS A 293 14.47 1.57 -12.99
C LYS A 293 15.72 2.41 -13.26
N GLN A 294 15.56 3.73 -13.23
CA GLN A 294 16.71 4.63 -13.14
C GLN A 294 17.17 4.77 -11.69
N SER A 295 18.47 4.78 -11.45
CA SER A 295 19.06 5.09 -10.14
C SER A 295 18.80 6.54 -9.77
N GLN A 296 17.98 6.76 -8.75
CA GLN A 296 17.68 8.09 -8.21
C GLN A 296 18.39 8.36 -6.86
N ILE A 297 19.22 7.41 -6.40
CA ILE A 297 20.04 7.60 -5.21
C ILE A 297 21.25 8.47 -5.55
N SER A 298 21.76 9.22 -4.58
CA SER A 298 22.87 10.17 -4.74
C SER A 298 24.27 9.55 -4.60
N ILE A 299 24.33 8.24 -4.33
CA ILE A 299 25.58 7.48 -4.08
C ILE A 299 25.74 6.35 -5.07
N LYS A 300 26.96 5.79 -5.17
CA LYS A 300 27.20 4.53 -5.87
C LYS A 300 26.62 3.36 -5.09
N ALA A 301 26.08 2.36 -5.77
CA ALA A 301 25.47 1.18 -5.19
C ALA A 301 26.02 -0.10 -5.82
N ALA A 302 26.28 -1.12 -5.00
CA ALA A 302 26.58 -2.46 -5.51
C ALA A 302 25.29 -3.22 -5.79
N LEU A 303 25.14 -3.76 -6.99
CA LEU A 303 23.97 -4.48 -7.45
C LEU A 303 24.33 -5.92 -7.86
N SER A 304 23.38 -6.84 -7.70
CA SER A 304 23.56 -8.26 -8.09
C SER A 304 24.18 -8.40 -9.49
N PRO A 305 25.12 -9.35 -9.68
CA PRO A 305 25.68 -9.65 -11.00
C PRO A 305 24.64 -10.10 -12.04
N LEU A 306 23.46 -10.50 -11.58
CA LEU A 306 22.34 -10.88 -12.45
C LEU A 306 21.66 -9.67 -13.12
N TYR A 307 21.89 -8.46 -12.61
CA TYR A 307 21.26 -7.25 -13.14
C TYR A 307 22.07 -6.65 -14.28
N GLY A 308 21.39 -6.09 -15.28
CA GLY A 308 22.01 -5.19 -16.24
C GLY A 308 22.08 -3.79 -15.68
N VAL A 309 23.23 -3.13 -15.82
CA VAL A 309 23.45 -1.73 -15.44
C VAL A 309 23.87 -0.96 -16.69
N TYR A 310 23.17 0.13 -17.00
CA TYR A 310 23.37 0.86 -18.24
C TYR A 310 23.50 2.36 -17.99
N VAL A 311 24.47 2.98 -18.65
CA VAL A 311 24.70 4.42 -18.66
C VAL A 311 23.86 5.03 -19.78
N PRO A 312 22.87 5.90 -19.51
CA PRO A 312 22.14 6.60 -20.55
C PRO A 312 23.00 7.74 -21.15
N ILE A 313 22.78 8.07 -22.42
CA ILE A 313 23.47 9.20 -23.09
C ILE A 313 23.17 10.57 -22.45
N SER A 314 22.08 10.68 -21.75
CA SER A 314 21.76 11.84 -20.89
C SER A 314 20.82 11.43 -19.74
N PRO A 315 20.80 12.21 -18.64
CA PRO A 315 19.89 11.95 -17.51
C PRO A 315 18.43 11.93 -17.92
N GLU A 316 18.02 12.78 -18.86
CA GLU A 316 16.63 12.88 -19.36
C GLU A 316 16.22 11.59 -20.08
N ILE A 317 17.12 11.01 -20.89
CA ILE A 317 16.86 9.73 -21.58
C ILE A 317 16.69 8.60 -20.57
N GLY A 318 17.56 8.53 -19.55
CA GLY A 318 17.39 7.56 -18.46
C GLY A 318 16.05 7.71 -17.74
N TYR A 319 15.60 8.96 -17.52
CA TYR A 319 14.34 9.26 -16.88
C TYR A 319 13.13 8.90 -17.77
N ILE A 320 13.20 9.11 -19.07
CA ILE A 320 12.17 8.70 -20.04
C ILE A 320 12.03 7.18 -20.01
N ILE A 321 13.13 6.44 -20.08
CA ILE A 321 13.16 4.99 -20.01
C ILE A 321 12.54 4.51 -18.69
N HIS A 322 12.96 5.09 -17.56
CA HIS A 322 12.38 4.79 -16.26
C HIS A 322 10.85 4.92 -16.26
N ASN A 323 10.32 6.06 -16.71
CA ASN A 323 8.87 6.30 -16.70
C ASN A 323 8.11 5.39 -17.66
N HIS A 324 8.68 5.05 -18.81
CA HIS A 324 8.07 4.10 -19.75
C HIS A 324 7.87 2.72 -19.10
N PHE A 325 8.86 2.25 -18.36
CA PHE A 325 8.84 0.95 -17.67
C PHE A 325 8.14 0.96 -16.29
N LEU A 326 7.57 2.08 -15.84
CA LEU A 326 6.65 2.09 -14.70
C LEU A 326 5.34 1.36 -15.03
N SER A 327 4.94 1.33 -16.30
CA SER A 327 3.77 0.58 -16.78
C SER A 327 4.15 -0.89 -16.99
N ALA A 328 3.47 -1.80 -16.27
CA ALA A 328 3.62 -3.25 -16.46
C ALA A 328 3.31 -3.67 -17.91
N LYS A 329 2.31 -3.03 -18.55
CA LYS A 329 1.96 -3.25 -19.96
C LYS A 329 3.10 -2.86 -20.91
N ASN A 330 3.73 -1.70 -20.71
CA ASN A 330 4.85 -1.26 -21.53
C ASN A 330 6.07 -2.18 -21.32
N ALA A 331 6.36 -2.55 -20.06
CA ALA A 331 7.42 -3.48 -19.73
C ALA A 331 7.19 -4.84 -20.41
N LEU A 332 5.98 -5.36 -20.34
CA LEU A 332 5.57 -6.60 -21.01
C LEU A 332 5.78 -6.51 -22.52
N ASN A 333 5.25 -5.46 -23.16
CA ASN A 333 5.36 -5.27 -24.61
C ASN A 333 6.82 -5.15 -25.09
N TYR A 334 7.66 -4.50 -24.31
CA TYR A 334 9.08 -4.36 -24.63
C TYR A 334 9.86 -5.67 -24.41
N LEU A 335 9.67 -6.35 -23.28
CA LEU A 335 10.50 -7.49 -22.86
C LEU A 335 10.06 -8.81 -23.48
N HIS A 336 8.76 -9.03 -23.69
CA HIS A 336 8.23 -10.31 -24.20
C HIS A 336 8.86 -10.76 -25.52
N PRO A 337 9.05 -9.91 -26.54
CA PRO A 337 9.71 -10.33 -27.81
C PRO A 337 11.18 -10.72 -27.65
N LEU A 338 11.83 -10.33 -26.56
CA LEU A 338 13.24 -10.56 -26.30
C LEU A 338 13.53 -11.90 -25.59
N ILE A 339 12.48 -12.61 -25.20
CA ILE A 339 12.60 -13.86 -24.43
C ILE A 339 13.30 -14.93 -25.22
N GLN A 340 14.29 -15.57 -24.58
CA GLN A 340 14.87 -16.84 -25.02
C GLN A 340 14.41 -17.95 -24.09
N LYS A 341 13.87 -19.02 -24.67
CA LYS A 341 13.58 -20.24 -23.93
C LYS A 341 14.91 -20.98 -23.67
N GLY A 342 15.35 -20.98 -22.44
CA GLY A 342 16.50 -21.78 -21.99
C GLY A 342 16.11 -23.21 -21.67
N ALA A 343 17.12 -24.03 -21.30
CA ALA A 343 16.90 -25.37 -20.77
C ALA A 343 15.91 -25.31 -19.57
N LYS A 344 14.96 -26.26 -19.50
CA LYS A 344 13.90 -26.35 -18.48
C LYS A 344 12.91 -25.16 -18.49
N ASN A 345 12.63 -24.57 -19.68
CA ASN A 345 11.70 -23.44 -19.82
C ASN A 345 12.09 -22.19 -19.01
N THR A 346 13.34 -22.02 -18.62
CA THR A 346 13.81 -20.79 -17.97
C THR A 346 13.74 -19.64 -18.97
N ILE A 347 13.10 -18.55 -18.55
CA ILE A 347 13.02 -17.31 -19.31
C ILE A 347 14.33 -16.55 -19.08
N ASN A 348 15.04 -16.23 -20.16
CA ASN A 348 16.26 -15.44 -20.07
C ASN A 348 16.25 -14.31 -21.11
N ILE A 349 16.60 -13.09 -20.66
CA ILE A 349 16.87 -11.94 -21.52
C ILE A 349 18.29 -11.47 -21.18
N THR A 350 19.24 -11.66 -22.09
CA THR A 350 20.63 -11.21 -21.90
C THR A 350 20.74 -9.70 -21.93
N ASN A 351 21.82 -9.13 -21.36
CA ASN A 351 22.07 -7.68 -21.36
C ASN A 351 22.09 -7.10 -22.78
N GLN A 352 22.69 -7.81 -23.73
CA GLN A 352 22.70 -7.39 -25.14
C GLN A 352 21.30 -7.40 -25.75
N ARG A 353 20.50 -8.45 -25.50
CA ARG A 353 19.14 -8.52 -26.06
C ARG A 353 18.22 -7.44 -25.50
N PHE A 354 18.38 -7.09 -24.22
CA PHE A 354 17.63 -5.97 -23.62
C PHE A 354 17.77 -4.67 -24.43
N LEU A 355 18.94 -4.44 -25.02
CA LEU A 355 19.22 -3.23 -25.81
C LEU A 355 18.67 -3.28 -27.25
N GLN A 356 18.25 -4.45 -27.75
CA GLN A 356 17.91 -4.65 -29.18
C GLN A 356 16.49 -4.22 -29.55
N ASN A 357 15.57 -4.15 -28.60
CA ASN A 357 14.21 -3.72 -28.90
C ASN A 357 14.10 -2.19 -28.88
N SER A 358 13.03 -1.70 -29.51
CA SER A 358 12.82 -0.27 -29.68
C SER A 358 11.67 0.24 -28.82
N MET A 359 11.79 1.49 -28.42
CA MET A 359 10.73 2.25 -27.78
C MET A 359 10.72 3.69 -28.32
N PRO A 360 9.60 4.44 -28.15
CA PRO A 360 9.57 5.85 -28.51
C PRO A 360 10.59 6.64 -27.68
N LEU A 361 11.48 7.38 -28.33
CA LEU A 361 12.46 8.25 -27.71
C LEU A 361 12.55 9.57 -28.46
N PRO A 362 12.87 10.70 -27.79
CA PRO A 362 12.99 12.00 -28.44
C PRO A 362 14.18 12.02 -29.42
N THR A 363 14.01 12.76 -30.52
CA THR A 363 15.02 12.91 -31.57
C THR A 363 16.02 14.02 -31.27
N ASN A 364 15.72 14.87 -30.29
CA ASN A 364 16.56 16.03 -29.94
C ASN A 364 16.44 16.36 -28.44
N LYS A 365 17.42 17.14 -27.98
CA LYS A 365 17.54 17.53 -26.55
C LYS A 365 16.34 18.36 -26.06
N ASN A 366 15.75 19.20 -26.89
CA ASN A 366 14.62 20.05 -26.47
C ASN A 366 13.39 19.21 -26.15
N ALA A 367 13.08 18.22 -27.00
CA ALA A 367 11.98 17.27 -26.73
C ALA A 367 12.22 16.45 -25.45
N ALA A 368 13.48 16.00 -25.23
CA ALA A 368 13.85 15.29 -24.01
C ALA A 368 13.68 16.14 -22.74
N LEU A 369 14.12 17.43 -22.78
CA LEU A 369 13.98 18.36 -21.68
C LEU A 369 12.51 18.73 -21.39
N LEU A 370 11.72 18.93 -22.44
CA LEU A 370 10.28 19.22 -22.30
C LEU A 370 9.60 18.08 -21.54
N TYR A 371 9.81 16.85 -21.99
CA TYR A 371 9.30 15.66 -21.31
C TYR A 371 9.76 15.60 -19.86
N TYR A 372 11.09 15.69 -19.64
CA TYR A 372 11.71 15.60 -18.33
C TYR A 372 11.09 16.60 -17.35
N ASN A 373 10.99 17.86 -17.73
CA ASN A 373 10.44 18.90 -16.87
C ASN A 373 8.97 18.66 -16.54
N ALA A 374 8.15 18.29 -17.53
CA ALA A 374 6.73 18.04 -17.34
C ALA A 374 6.50 16.86 -16.37
N ILE A 375 7.11 15.71 -16.67
CA ILE A 375 6.90 14.49 -15.89
C ILE A 375 7.55 14.56 -14.51
N LYS A 376 8.74 15.18 -14.42
CA LYS A 376 9.44 15.35 -13.14
C LYS A 376 8.63 16.23 -12.18
N THR A 377 8.04 17.32 -12.65
CA THR A 377 7.18 18.17 -11.83
C THR A 377 6.04 17.39 -11.17
N VAL A 378 5.35 16.53 -11.94
CA VAL A 378 4.28 15.69 -11.39
C VAL A 378 4.84 14.62 -10.45
N SER A 379 5.97 14.01 -10.80
CA SER A 379 6.60 12.99 -9.95
C SER A 379 7.08 13.55 -8.62
N ASP A 380 7.70 14.74 -8.62
CA ASP A 380 8.12 15.42 -7.40
C ASP A 380 6.90 15.77 -6.52
N LYS A 381 5.78 16.16 -7.14
CA LYS A 381 4.52 16.40 -6.41
C LYS A 381 4.00 15.11 -5.78
N ILE A 382 4.02 13.97 -6.49
CA ILE A 382 3.63 12.67 -5.93
C ILE A 382 4.48 12.35 -4.69
N ILE A 383 5.80 12.49 -4.77
CA ILE A 383 6.70 12.23 -3.63
C ILE A 383 6.35 13.10 -2.42
N LEU A 384 6.06 14.38 -2.63
CA LEU A 384 5.65 15.29 -1.55
C LEU A 384 4.34 14.85 -0.91
N GLU A 385 3.35 14.44 -1.72
CA GLU A 385 2.06 13.98 -1.21
C GLU A 385 2.19 12.63 -0.47
N GLU A 386 3.06 11.72 -0.91
CA GLU A 386 3.40 10.49 -0.19
C GLU A 386 4.03 10.80 1.18
N MET A 387 4.94 11.77 1.25
CA MET A 387 5.52 12.22 2.53
C MET A 387 4.47 12.82 3.47
N VAL A 388 3.50 13.57 2.95
CA VAL A 388 2.38 14.11 3.74
C VAL A 388 1.52 12.95 4.27
N MET A 389 1.21 11.96 3.44
CA MET A 389 0.45 10.79 3.84
C MET A 389 1.16 10.02 4.97
N GLU A 390 2.46 9.77 4.85
CA GLU A 390 3.27 9.12 5.90
C GLU A 390 3.21 9.89 7.24
N LYS A 391 3.19 11.23 7.20
CA LYS A 391 3.03 12.05 8.41
C LYS A 391 1.66 11.88 9.06
N PHE A 392 0.58 11.86 8.26
CA PHE A 392 -0.76 11.60 8.79
C PHE A 392 -0.89 10.20 9.39
N GLN A 393 -0.34 9.18 8.74
CA GLN A 393 -0.33 7.81 9.26
C GLN A 393 0.48 7.69 10.57
N SER A 394 1.64 8.37 10.63
CA SER A 394 2.48 8.42 11.84
C SER A 394 1.74 9.14 12.98
N GLN A 395 1.07 10.25 12.68
CA GLN A 395 0.25 10.99 13.66
C GLN A 395 -0.90 10.11 14.18
N LYS A 396 -1.62 9.41 13.30
CA LYS A 396 -2.68 8.48 13.69
C LYS A 396 -2.15 7.37 14.60
N SER A 397 -1.04 6.76 14.23
CA SER A 397 -0.39 5.71 15.03
C SER A 397 0.01 6.21 16.42
N PHE A 398 0.57 7.43 16.49
CA PHE A 398 0.90 8.07 17.76
C PHE A 398 -0.33 8.31 18.63
N LEU A 399 -1.42 8.84 18.07
CA LEU A 399 -2.67 9.08 18.80
C LEU A 399 -3.30 7.77 19.29
N LEU A 400 -3.36 6.73 18.45
CA LEU A 400 -3.86 5.40 18.85
C LEU A 400 -3.02 4.77 19.97
N LYS A 401 -1.72 5.05 20.02
CA LYS A 401 -0.83 4.56 21.07
C LYS A 401 -0.96 5.32 22.39
N THR A 402 -1.28 6.61 22.33
CA THR A 402 -1.19 7.51 23.51
C THR A 402 -2.54 7.92 24.07
N MET A 403 -3.60 7.95 23.23
CA MET A 403 -4.96 8.28 23.66
C MET A 403 -5.81 7.07 24.04
N PHE A 404 -5.28 5.85 23.91
CA PHE A 404 -5.93 4.61 24.37
C PHE A 404 -5.06 3.89 25.40
N ILE A 405 -5.69 2.97 26.16
CA ILE A 405 -5.04 2.20 27.24
C ILE A 405 -4.74 0.77 26.79
#